data_f7878ce1e5975db1681c32351b714c78
#
_entry.id   f7878ce1e5975db1681c32351b714c78
#
_cell.length_a   1.000
_cell.length_b   1.000
_cell.length_c   1.000
_cell.angle_alpha   90.00
_cell.angle_beta   90.00
_cell.angle_gamma   90.00
#
_symmetry.space_group_name_H-M   'P 1'
#
loop_
_entity.id
_entity.type
_entity.pdbx_description
1 polymer ?
#
loop_
_entity_poly.entity_id
_entity_poly.type
_entity_poly.pdbx_seq_one_letter_code
_entity_poly.pdbx_strand_id
1 'polypeptide(L)'
;MPDFQVSIVIENKSGISDPEGDTILNDLVLKGKNQNITEIRSGTILKFSITEKDENAAKDEVLKICDDLRIYNPLVSKVTATAEKI
;
A
#
# COMPACT_ATOMS: atom_id res chain seq x y z
N MET A 1 0.30 -14.09 23.57
CA MET A 1 0.17 -12.84 22.80
C MET A 1 -0.82 -13.03 21.66
N PRO A 2 -1.64 -12.03 21.37
CA PRO A 2 -2.60 -12.16 20.28
C PRO A 2 -1.92 -12.12 18.91
N ASP A 3 -2.65 -12.60 17.91
CA ASP A 3 -2.23 -12.53 16.53
C ASP A 3 -2.87 -11.33 15.84
N PHE A 4 -2.11 -10.68 14.99
CA PHE A 4 -2.57 -9.53 14.21
C PHE A 4 -2.29 -9.75 12.74
N GLN A 5 -3.13 -9.17 11.90
CA GLN A 5 -2.84 -9.01 10.48
C GLN A 5 -2.45 -7.55 10.24
N VAL A 6 -1.25 -7.34 9.73
CA VAL A 6 -0.78 -6.01 9.38
C VAL A 6 -0.80 -5.88 7.87
N SER A 7 -1.57 -4.92 7.38
CA SER A 7 -1.66 -4.63 5.94
C SER A 7 -0.75 -3.46 5.61
N ILE A 8 0.16 -3.68 4.67
CA ILE A 8 1.09 -2.66 4.18
C ILE A 8 0.68 -2.29 2.77
N VAL A 9 0.31 -1.05 2.57
CA VAL A 9 -0.04 -0.52 1.24
C VAL A 9 1.12 0.31 0.75
N ILE A 10 1.65 -0.05 -0.42
CA ILE A 10 2.81 0.58 -1.04
C ILE A 10 2.36 1.23 -2.33
N GLU A 11 2.51 2.55 -2.44
CA GLU A 11 2.11 3.33 -3.61
C GLU A 11 3.26 4.23 -4.04
N ASN A 12 3.27 4.63 -5.30
CA ASN A 12 4.21 5.64 -5.76
C ASN A 12 3.83 7.00 -5.14
N LYS A 13 4.84 7.77 -4.76
CA LYS A 13 4.63 9.11 -4.23
C LYS A 13 3.97 10.00 -5.27
N SER A 14 3.26 11.02 -4.78
CA SER A 14 2.71 12.08 -5.63
C SER A 14 3.81 12.66 -6.52
N GLY A 15 3.53 12.82 -7.81
CA GLY A 15 4.50 13.28 -8.79
C GLY A 15 5.36 12.21 -9.43
N ILE A 16 5.34 10.99 -8.90
CA ILE A 16 5.96 9.82 -9.54
C ILE A 16 4.91 9.17 -10.43
N SER A 17 5.27 8.84 -11.68
CA SER A 17 4.33 8.25 -12.62
C SER A 17 3.84 6.89 -12.15
N ASP A 18 2.59 6.59 -12.49
CA ASP A 18 1.93 5.32 -12.19
C ASP A 18 1.33 4.78 -13.50
N PRO A 19 2.16 4.09 -14.31
CA PRO A 19 1.71 3.63 -15.62
C PRO A 19 0.48 2.71 -15.57
N GLU A 20 0.38 1.88 -14.55
CA GLU A 20 -0.77 0.97 -14.41
C GLU A 20 -2.06 1.74 -14.17
N GLY A 21 -2.05 2.68 -13.23
CA GLY A 21 -3.21 3.53 -12.95
C GLY A 21 -3.58 4.39 -14.14
N ASP A 22 -2.58 4.96 -14.83
CA ASP A 22 -2.81 5.78 -16.03
C ASP A 22 -3.43 4.97 -17.15
N THR A 23 -2.98 3.73 -17.37
CA THR A 23 -3.53 2.86 -18.39
C THR A 23 -4.99 2.52 -18.09
N ILE A 24 -5.30 2.18 -16.85
CA ILE A 24 -6.68 1.88 -16.45
C ILE A 24 -7.56 3.10 -16.69
N LEU A 25 -7.10 4.27 -16.30
CA LEU A 25 -7.86 5.50 -16.47
C LEU A 25 -8.09 5.81 -17.94
N ASN A 26 -7.03 5.86 -18.74
CA ASN A 26 -7.10 6.32 -20.12
C ASN A 26 -7.71 5.28 -21.06
N ASP A 27 -7.36 4.00 -20.89
CA ASP A 27 -7.75 2.96 -21.85
C ASP A 27 -9.06 2.27 -21.51
N LEU A 28 -9.48 2.29 -20.25
CA LEU A 28 -10.69 1.60 -19.82
C LEU A 28 -11.77 2.55 -19.32
N VAL A 29 -11.44 3.38 -18.35
CA VAL A 29 -12.43 4.22 -17.68
C VAL A 29 -12.88 5.39 -18.53
N LEU A 30 -11.95 6.16 -19.08
CA LEU A 30 -12.29 7.37 -19.87
C LEU A 30 -12.87 7.05 -21.23
N LYS A 31 -12.67 5.85 -21.75
CA LYS A 31 -13.31 5.42 -22.99
C LYS A 31 -14.78 5.06 -22.80
N GLY A 32 -15.22 4.85 -21.57
CA GLY A 32 -16.62 4.67 -21.22
C GLY A 32 -17.30 5.99 -20.94
N LYS A 33 -18.28 5.97 -20.04
CA LYS A 33 -19.09 7.15 -19.71
C LYS A 33 -18.70 7.79 -18.38
N ASN A 34 -17.53 7.44 -17.83
CA ASN A 34 -17.11 7.85 -16.47
C ASN A 34 -16.13 9.02 -16.55
N GLN A 35 -16.52 10.09 -17.23
CA GLN A 35 -15.65 11.25 -17.47
C GLN A 35 -15.38 12.08 -16.22
N ASN A 36 -16.07 11.80 -15.11
CA ASN A 36 -15.87 12.48 -13.85
C ASN A 36 -14.71 11.91 -13.01
N ILE A 37 -14.09 10.82 -13.49
CA ILE A 37 -12.92 10.25 -12.83
C ILE A 37 -11.67 10.93 -13.39
N THR A 38 -10.90 11.56 -12.52
CA THR A 38 -9.74 12.37 -12.94
C THR A 38 -8.40 11.68 -12.74
N GLU A 39 -8.33 10.69 -11.85
CA GLU A 39 -7.08 10.00 -11.56
C GLU A 39 -7.36 8.60 -11.03
N ILE A 40 -6.51 7.66 -11.40
CA ILE A 40 -6.47 6.32 -10.82
C ILE A 40 -5.02 6.04 -10.42
N ARG A 41 -4.83 5.63 -9.16
CA ARG A 41 -3.52 5.24 -8.66
C ARG A 41 -3.54 3.76 -8.33
N SER A 42 -2.48 3.05 -8.68
CA SER A 42 -2.33 1.65 -8.32
C SER A 42 -1.29 1.49 -7.22
N GLY A 43 -1.25 0.32 -6.62
CA GLY A 43 -0.27 0.03 -5.57
C GLY A 43 -0.23 -1.45 -5.25
N THR A 44 0.63 -1.80 -4.32
CA THR A 44 0.79 -3.17 -3.83
C THR A 44 0.33 -3.22 -2.38
N ILE A 45 -0.41 -4.27 -2.04
CA ILE A 45 -0.77 -4.53 -0.65
C ILE A 45 -0.13 -5.84 -0.21
N LEU A 46 0.54 -5.80 0.94
CA LEU A 46 1.12 -6.99 1.56
C LEU A 46 0.47 -7.17 2.93
N LYS A 47 0.07 -8.39 3.23
CA LYS A 47 -0.58 -8.72 4.50
C LYS A 47 0.33 -9.65 5.30
N PHE A 48 0.74 -9.17 6.47
CA PHE A 48 1.61 -9.90 7.38
C PHE A 48 0.81 -10.43 8.55
N SER A 49 0.93 -11.72 8.84
CA SER A 49 0.38 -12.28 10.07
C SER A 49 1.49 -12.34 11.10
N ILE A 50 1.28 -11.71 12.24
CA ILE A 50 2.32 -11.57 13.26
C ILE A 50 1.72 -11.75 14.66
N THR A 51 2.48 -12.39 15.53
CA THR A 51 2.15 -12.52 16.94
C THR A 51 2.89 -11.41 17.71
N GLU A 52 2.14 -10.53 18.36
CA GLU A 52 2.73 -9.41 19.08
C GLU A 52 1.80 -8.98 20.23
N LYS A 53 2.30 -8.14 21.14
CA LYS A 53 1.57 -7.74 22.33
C LYS A 53 0.37 -6.83 22.05
N ASP A 54 0.48 -5.94 21.07
CA ASP A 54 -0.60 -5.02 20.70
C ASP A 54 -0.47 -4.57 19.24
N GLU A 55 -1.47 -3.82 18.77
CA GLU A 55 -1.52 -3.36 17.38
C GLU A 55 -0.34 -2.46 17.01
N ASN A 56 0.03 -1.54 17.90
CA ASN A 56 1.12 -0.61 17.61
C ASN A 56 2.46 -1.33 17.49
N ALA A 57 2.72 -2.29 18.38
CA ALA A 57 3.94 -3.09 18.32
C ALA A 57 3.97 -3.93 17.04
N ALA A 58 2.82 -4.48 16.64
CA ALA A 58 2.73 -5.26 15.39
C ALA A 58 3.03 -4.39 14.17
N LYS A 59 2.42 -3.22 14.07
CA LYS A 59 2.68 -2.28 12.97
C LYS A 59 4.14 -1.84 12.92
N ASP A 60 4.70 -1.45 14.06
CA ASP A 60 6.06 -0.95 14.13
C ASP A 60 7.06 -2.03 13.71
N GLU A 61 6.86 -3.26 14.14
CA GLU A 61 7.73 -4.37 13.79
C GLU A 61 7.68 -4.68 12.30
N VAL A 62 6.48 -4.72 11.72
CA VAL A 62 6.32 -4.99 10.27
C VAL A 62 6.92 -3.86 9.45
N LEU A 63 6.70 -2.61 9.83
CA LEU A 63 7.30 -1.46 9.14
C LEU A 63 8.82 -1.51 9.19
N LYS A 64 9.39 -1.88 10.33
CA LYS A 64 10.83 -2.02 10.47
C LYS A 64 11.38 -3.13 9.56
N ILE A 65 10.69 -4.27 9.50
CA ILE A 65 11.08 -5.37 8.61
C ILE A 65 11.06 -4.92 7.16
N CYS A 66 10.01 -4.23 6.74
CA CYS A 66 9.90 -3.71 5.38
C CYS A 66 11.03 -2.74 5.04
N ASP A 67 11.39 -1.89 5.98
CA ASP A 67 12.48 -0.94 5.79
C ASP A 67 13.85 -1.65 5.76
N ASP A 68 14.12 -2.54 6.71
CA ASP A 68 15.39 -3.26 6.81
C ASP A 68 15.65 -4.15 5.60
N LEU A 69 14.61 -4.79 5.09
CA LEU A 69 14.72 -5.71 3.95
C LEU A 69 14.50 -5.04 2.60
N ARG A 70 14.30 -3.73 2.58
CA ARG A 70 14.09 -2.96 1.35
C ARG A 70 12.93 -3.51 0.51
N ILE A 71 11.83 -3.85 1.19
CA ILE A 71 10.63 -4.35 0.51
C ILE A 71 10.00 -3.25 -0.36
N TYR A 72 10.24 -2.00 0.00
CA TYR A 72 9.86 -0.86 -0.83
C TYR A 72 11.01 0.15 -0.89
N ASN A 73 10.95 1.04 -1.88
CA ASN A 73 11.94 2.11 -2.02
C ASN A 73 11.40 3.42 -1.43
N PRO A 74 11.91 3.88 -0.28
CA PRO A 74 11.35 5.08 0.37
C PRO A 74 11.53 6.36 -0.43
N LEU A 75 12.41 6.37 -1.42
CA LEU A 75 12.62 7.54 -2.27
C LEU A 75 11.46 7.78 -3.24
N VAL A 76 10.80 6.70 -3.67
CA VAL A 76 9.73 6.78 -4.67
C VAL A 76 8.40 6.25 -4.17
N SER A 77 8.36 5.60 -3.02
CA SER A 77 7.15 4.94 -2.51
C SER A 77 6.66 5.56 -1.21
N LYS A 78 5.33 5.61 -1.09
CA LYS A 78 4.62 5.97 0.11
C LYS A 78 4.05 4.69 0.72
N VAL A 79 4.18 4.53 2.03
CA VAL A 79 3.75 3.32 2.73
C VAL A 79 2.74 3.66 3.81
N THR A 80 1.66 2.89 3.86
CA THR A 80 0.62 3.02 4.89
C THR A 80 0.44 1.67 5.56
N ALA A 81 0.40 1.65 6.88
CA ALA A 81 0.22 0.42 7.66
C ALA A 81 -1.05 0.47 8.48
N THR A 82 -1.81 -0.63 8.46
CA THR A 82 -2.96 -0.82 9.34
C THR A 82 -2.86 -2.21 9.98
N ALA A 83 -3.39 -2.36 11.19
CA ALA A 83 -3.37 -3.63 11.90
C ALA A 83 -4.75 -3.99 12.41
N GLU A 84 -5.09 -5.27 12.31
CA GLU A 84 -6.32 -5.84 12.82
C GLU A 84 -6.01 -7.06 13.66
N LYS A 85 -6.69 -7.22 14.78
CA LYS A 85 -6.59 -8.43 15.58
C LYS A 85 -7.31 -9.58 14.83
N ILE A 86 -6.62 -10.68 14.72
CA ILE A 86 -7.18 -11.87 14.07
C ILE A 86 -7.91 -12.74 15.08
#